data_cbe21223400a23fecac68874bd34d634
#
_entry.id   cbe21223400a23fecac68874bd34d634
#
_cell.length_a   1.000
_cell.length_b   1.000
_cell.length_c   1.000
_cell.angle_alpha   90.00
_cell.angle_beta   90.00
_cell.angle_gamma   90.00
#
_symmetry.space_group_name_H-M   'P 1'
#
loop_
_entity.id
_entity.type
_entity.pdbx_description
1 polymer ?
#
loop_
_entity_poly.entity_id
_entity_poly.type
_entity_poly.pdbx_seq_one_letter_code
_entity_poly.pdbx_strand_id
1 'polypeptide(L)'
;MKLLHHTLARLSVLLIVILSVWAYLFYLNILDEIMDETDDTLENTKELIIKQSLRNGVVTGEHKDVMTHYSIREISPQEAENYKEHYFNSTRFYEVELEDDPVRVLKTSFKSKENRYYELT
;
A
#
# COMPACT_ATOMS: atom_id res chain seq x y z
N MET A 1 -54.43 14.09 -4.29
CA MET A 1 -53.13 14.74 -4.22
C MET A 1 -52.33 14.34 -2.99
N LYS A 2 -52.91 14.21 -1.81
CA LYS A 2 -52.20 13.74 -0.62
C LYS A 2 -51.63 12.32 -0.79
N LEU A 3 -52.33 11.44 -1.45
CA LEU A 3 -51.85 10.07 -1.77
C LEU A 3 -50.63 10.06 -2.67
N LEU A 4 -50.60 10.95 -3.66
CA LEU A 4 -49.51 11.08 -4.59
C LEU A 4 -48.22 11.54 -3.85
N HIS A 5 -48.36 12.50 -2.98
CA HIS A 5 -47.22 13.00 -2.17
C HIS A 5 -46.69 11.94 -1.21
N HIS A 6 -47.56 11.19 -0.55
CA HIS A 6 -47.17 10.09 0.33
C HIS A 6 -46.45 8.98 -0.44
N THR A 7 -46.91 8.62 -1.62
CA THR A 7 -46.31 7.61 -2.46
C THR A 7 -44.95 8.06 -2.97
N LEU A 8 -44.83 9.33 -3.42
CA LEU A 8 -43.57 9.90 -3.84
C LEU A 8 -42.55 9.99 -2.70
N ALA A 9 -42.98 10.37 -1.49
CA ALA A 9 -42.12 10.43 -0.33
C ALA A 9 -41.58 9.04 0.03
N ARG A 10 -42.41 8.01 0.02
CA ARG A 10 -42.00 6.63 0.29
C ARG A 10 -41.03 6.10 -0.76
N LEU A 11 -41.32 6.37 -2.04
CA LEU A 11 -40.44 5.97 -3.12
C LEU A 11 -39.07 6.67 -3.03
N SER A 12 -39.08 7.96 -2.70
CA SER A 12 -37.84 8.73 -2.52
C SER A 12 -36.98 8.20 -1.37
N VAL A 13 -37.60 7.88 -0.24
CA VAL A 13 -36.87 7.29 0.90
C VAL A 13 -36.31 5.93 0.54
N LEU A 14 -37.08 5.07 -0.11
CA LEU A 14 -36.60 3.77 -0.58
C LEU A 14 -35.42 3.90 -1.54
N LEU A 15 -35.52 4.83 -2.48
CA LEU A 15 -34.45 5.07 -3.47
C LEU A 15 -33.17 5.54 -2.78
N ILE A 16 -33.28 6.45 -1.80
CA ILE A 16 -32.11 6.94 -1.03
C ILE A 16 -31.45 5.79 -0.26
N VAL A 17 -32.26 4.93 0.38
CA VAL A 17 -31.74 3.77 1.12
C VAL A 17 -31.00 2.82 0.18
N ILE A 18 -31.58 2.49 -0.97
CA ILE A 18 -30.98 1.59 -1.95
C ILE A 18 -29.66 2.18 -2.48
N LEU A 19 -29.66 3.47 -2.85
CA LEU A 19 -28.46 4.14 -3.35
C LEU A 19 -27.37 4.20 -2.27
N SER A 20 -27.74 4.41 -1.02
CA SER A 20 -26.77 4.43 0.09
C SER A 20 -26.12 3.07 0.31
N VAL A 21 -26.88 2.00 0.24
CA VAL A 21 -26.36 0.62 0.35
C VAL A 21 -25.44 0.31 -0.81
N TRP A 22 -25.82 0.64 -2.03
CA TRP A 22 -24.99 0.44 -3.22
C TRP A 22 -23.70 1.23 -3.15
N ALA A 23 -23.77 2.50 -2.73
CA ALA A 23 -22.60 3.35 -2.58
C ALA A 23 -21.62 2.80 -1.53
N TYR A 24 -22.13 2.28 -0.43
CA TYR A 24 -21.32 1.67 0.62
C TYR A 24 -20.60 0.42 0.12
N LEU A 25 -21.35 -0.49 -0.54
CA LEU A 25 -20.77 -1.72 -1.12
C LEU A 25 -19.71 -1.39 -2.17
N PHE A 26 -19.99 -0.40 -3.01
CA PHE A 26 -19.08 0.04 -4.04
C PHE A 26 -17.79 0.62 -3.44
N TYR A 27 -17.94 1.39 -2.37
CA TYR A 27 -16.79 1.95 -1.64
C TYR A 27 -15.89 0.86 -1.07
N LEU A 28 -16.47 -0.18 -0.46
CA LEU A 28 -15.71 -1.31 0.07
C LEU A 28 -14.95 -2.05 -1.04
N ASN A 29 -15.60 -2.28 -2.18
CA ASN A 29 -14.97 -2.94 -3.33
C ASN A 29 -13.81 -2.13 -3.89
N ILE A 30 -13.97 -0.81 -4.00
CA ILE A 30 -12.91 0.08 -4.48
C ILE A 30 -11.71 0.07 -3.53
N LEU A 31 -11.94 0.13 -2.23
CA LEU A 31 -10.87 0.07 -1.24
C LEU A 31 -10.07 -1.23 -1.34
N ASP A 32 -10.76 -2.34 -1.46
CA ASP A 32 -10.13 -3.66 -1.60
C ASP A 32 -9.25 -3.71 -2.85
N GLU A 33 -9.80 -3.25 -3.98
CA GLU A 33 -9.09 -3.22 -5.26
C GLU A 33 -7.87 -2.30 -5.23
N ILE A 34 -7.98 -1.12 -4.61
CA ILE A 34 -6.87 -0.19 -4.44
C ILE A 34 -5.76 -0.79 -3.57
N MET A 35 -6.12 -1.48 -2.50
CA MET A 35 -5.14 -2.15 -1.63
C MET A 35 -4.39 -3.25 -2.38
N ASP A 36 -5.09 -4.09 -3.11
CA ASP A 36 -4.49 -5.15 -3.90
C ASP A 36 -3.55 -4.59 -4.98
N GLU A 37 -3.99 -3.57 -5.69
CA GLU A 37 -3.19 -2.90 -6.71
C GLU A 37 -1.94 -2.23 -6.13
N THR A 38 -2.06 -1.64 -4.96
CA THR A 38 -0.93 -1.03 -4.25
C THR A 38 0.08 -2.09 -3.82
N ASP A 39 -0.39 -3.20 -3.28
CA ASP A 39 0.47 -4.31 -2.87
C ASP A 39 1.21 -4.93 -4.07
N ASP A 40 0.52 -5.10 -5.20
CA ASP A 40 1.14 -5.57 -6.45
C ASP A 40 2.21 -4.60 -6.96
N THR A 41 1.94 -3.31 -6.90
CA THR A 41 2.90 -2.27 -7.28
C THR A 41 4.15 -2.31 -6.39
N LEU A 42 3.97 -2.47 -5.08
CA LEU A 42 5.07 -2.61 -4.13
C LEU A 42 5.90 -3.86 -4.43
N GLU A 43 5.27 -4.97 -4.74
CA GLU A 43 5.95 -6.21 -5.10
C GLU A 43 6.79 -6.06 -6.36
N ASN A 44 6.22 -5.44 -7.40
CA ASN A 44 6.94 -5.17 -8.64
C ASN A 44 8.12 -4.23 -8.43
N THR A 45 7.93 -3.18 -7.65
CA THR A 45 9.00 -2.24 -7.30
C THR A 45 10.11 -2.92 -6.51
N LYS A 46 9.74 -3.78 -5.55
CA LYS A 46 10.68 -4.62 -4.80
C LYS A 46 11.56 -5.44 -5.73
N GLU A 47 10.96 -6.15 -6.66
CA GLU A 47 11.69 -6.98 -7.62
C GLU A 47 12.67 -6.16 -8.46
N LEU A 48 12.26 -5.00 -8.94
CA LEU A 48 13.11 -4.10 -9.70
C LEU A 48 14.30 -3.61 -8.88
N ILE A 49 14.08 -3.21 -7.63
CA ILE A 49 15.14 -2.74 -6.74
C ILE A 49 16.13 -3.87 -6.44
N ILE A 50 15.62 -5.08 -6.18
CA ILE A 50 16.47 -6.24 -5.91
C ILE A 50 17.30 -6.60 -7.15
N LYS A 51 16.70 -6.61 -8.32
CA LYS A 51 17.41 -6.87 -9.57
C LYS A 51 18.50 -5.85 -9.86
N GLN A 52 18.22 -4.57 -9.66
CA GLN A 52 19.21 -3.50 -9.79
C GLN A 52 20.35 -3.66 -8.79
N SER A 53 20.03 -3.99 -7.55
CA SER A 53 21.02 -4.22 -6.49
C SER A 53 21.92 -5.40 -6.80
N LEU A 54 21.38 -6.47 -7.36
CA LEU A 54 22.15 -7.64 -7.76
C LEU A 54 23.05 -7.37 -8.98
N ARG A 55 22.62 -6.47 -9.87
CA ARG A 55 23.37 -6.13 -11.08
C ARG A 55 24.45 -5.08 -10.83
N ASN A 56 24.14 -4.02 -10.11
CA ASN A 56 24.98 -2.84 -9.94
C ASN A 56 25.62 -2.71 -8.57
N GLY A 57 25.34 -3.65 -7.65
CA GLY A 57 25.75 -3.59 -6.26
C GLY A 57 24.70 -2.95 -5.36
N VAL A 58 24.76 -3.30 -4.09
CA VAL A 58 23.79 -2.82 -3.09
C VAL A 58 24.28 -1.50 -2.50
N VAL A 59 23.40 -0.49 -2.54
CA VAL A 59 23.63 0.80 -1.87
C VAL A 59 22.72 0.86 -0.65
N THR A 60 23.32 0.82 0.54
CA THR A 60 22.57 0.91 1.79
C THR A 60 22.16 2.34 2.08
N GLY A 61 21.06 2.50 2.81
CA GLY A 61 20.56 3.80 3.23
C GLY A 61 19.15 4.07 2.72
N GLU A 62 18.71 5.29 2.93
CA GLU A 62 17.39 5.74 2.50
C GLU A 62 17.48 6.35 1.10
N HIS A 63 16.62 5.87 0.22
CA HIS A 63 16.51 6.36 -1.16
C HIS A 63 15.15 7.00 -1.36
N LYS A 64 15.15 8.22 -1.88
CA LYS A 64 13.92 8.97 -2.17
C LYS A 64 13.82 9.24 -3.66
N ASP A 65 12.73 8.79 -4.25
CA ASP A 65 12.36 9.12 -5.61
C ASP A 65 11.00 9.84 -5.58
N VAL A 66 10.59 10.41 -6.70
CA VAL A 66 9.33 11.17 -6.80
C VAL A 66 8.13 10.33 -6.39
N MET A 67 8.12 9.04 -6.73
CA MET A 67 7.00 8.14 -6.46
C MET A 67 7.30 7.02 -5.47
N THR A 68 8.57 6.79 -5.14
CA THR A 68 8.95 5.64 -4.34
C THR A 68 9.99 6.03 -3.30
N HIS A 69 9.75 5.62 -2.08
CA HIS A 69 10.72 5.75 -1.00
C HIS A 69 11.07 4.35 -0.50
N TYR A 70 12.34 4.04 -0.44
CA TYR A 70 12.79 2.78 0.11
C TYR A 70 14.09 2.95 0.88
N SER A 71 14.35 2.04 1.78
CA SER A 71 15.60 1.96 2.52
C SER A 71 16.14 0.53 2.49
N ILE A 72 17.45 0.41 2.41
CA ILE A 72 18.15 -0.87 2.43
C ILE A 72 19.08 -0.89 3.63
N ARG A 73 18.94 -1.92 4.45
CA ARG A 73 19.75 -2.11 5.65
C ARG A 73 20.37 -3.50 5.62
N GLU A 74 21.64 -3.61 5.97
CA GLU A 74 22.28 -4.90 6.11
C GLU A 74 21.77 -5.58 7.40
N ILE A 75 21.42 -6.86 7.29
CA ILE A 75 20.96 -7.66 8.42
C ILE A 75 21.86 -8.90 8.57
N SER A 76 21.84 -9.49 9.76
CA SER A 76 22.59 -10.73 10.01
C SER A 76 21.94 -11.92 9.29
N PRO A 77 22.71 -12.97 8.95
CA PRO A 77 22.13 -14.18 8.38
C PRO A 77 21.06 -14.83 9.25
N GLN A 78 21.17 -14.70 10.57
CA GLN A 78 20.18 -15.21 11.51
C GLN A 78 18.86 -14.45 11.41
N GLU A 79 18.90 -13.13 11.30
CA GLU A 79 17.70 -12.32 11.09
C GLU A 79 17.05 -12.64 9.74
N ALA A 80 17.86 -12.83 8.70
CA ALA A 80 17.37 -13.17 7.37
C ALA A 80 16.67 -14.53 7.33
N GLU A 81 17.18 -15.50 8.06
CA GLU A 81 16.61 -16.84 8.13
C GLU A 81 15.22 -16.85 8.75
N ASN A 82 15.00 -16.00 9.75
CA ASN A 82 13.71 -15.84 10.42
C ASN A 82 12.83 -14.74 9.86
N TYR A 83 13.29 -14.08 8.80
CA TYR A 83 12.59 -12.94 8.21
C TYR A 83 11.39 -13.38 7.40
N LYS A 84 10.26 -12.69 7.62
CA LYS A 84 9.04 -12.91 6.84
C LYS A 84 8.67 -11.63 6.12
N GLU A 85 8.43 -11.75 4.82
CA GLU A 85 7.89 -10.66 4.04
C GLU A 85 6.49 -10.30 4.53
N HIS A 86 6.25 -9.00 4.75
CA HIS A 86 4.93 -8.56 5.20
C HIS A 86 4.63 -7.15 4.72
N TYR A 87 3.34 -6.88 4.59
CA TYR A 87 2.79 -5.57 4.26
C TYR A 87 2.14 -4.98 5.51
N PHE A 88 2.28 -3.68 5.70
CA PHE A 88 1.60 -3.01 6.79
C PHE A 88 1.30 -1.55 6.43
N ASN A 89 0.33 -0.99 7.12
CA ASN A 89 -0.01 0.42 6.98
C ASN A 89 0.81 1.25 7.96
N SER A 90 1.32 2.38 7.48
CA SER A 90 2.07 3.32 8.30
C SER A 90 1.67 4.74 7.92
N THR A 91 2.19 5.71 8.66
CA THR A 91 2.03 7.11 8.33
C THR A 91 3.40 7.73 8.04
N ARG A 92 3.42 8.64 7.11
CA ARG A 92 4.63 9.36 6.77
C ARG A 92 4.36 10.85 6.80
N PHE A 93 5.24 11.58 7.49
CA PHE A 93 5.19 13.02 7.53
C PHE A 93 5.90 13.62 6.31
N TYR A 94 5.19 14.45 5.57
CA TYR A 94 5.74 15.20 4.45
C TYR A 94 5.98 16.64 4.88
N GLU A 95 7.24 17.06 4.91
CA GLU A 95 7.62 18.42 5.31
C GLU A 95 7.02 19.50 4.41
N VAL A 96 6.82 19.18 3.13
CA VAL A 96 6.27 20.12 2.16
C VAL A 96 4.79 20.41 2.43
N GLU A 97 4.04 19.39 2.83
CA GLU A 97 2.60 19.52 3.09
C GLU A 97 2.28 19.71 4.57
N LEU A 98 3.24 19.50 5.46
CA LEU A 98 3.09 19.55 6.92
C LEU A 98 1.97 18.63 7.43
N GLU A 99 1.74 17.52 6.74
CA GLU A 99 0.70 16.53 7.07
C GLU A 99 1.29 15.13 7.15
N ASP A 100 0.69 14.29 8.00
CA ASP A 100 0.98 12.86 8.03
C ASP A 100 0.09 12.16 7.01
N ASP A 101 0.70 11.58 5.98
CA ASP A 101 -0.04 10.82 4.97
C ASP A 101 0.01 9.32 5.29
N PRO A 102 -1.11 8.61 5.13
CA PRO A 102 -1.09 7.16 5.25
C PRO A 102 -0.32 6.53 4.09
N VAL A 103 0.55 5.59 4.40
CA VAL A 103 1.35 4.88 3.39
C VAL A 103 1.24 3.37 3.59
N ARG A 104 1.34 2.64 2.50
CA ARG A 104 1.45 1.19 2.53
C ARG A 104 2.92 0.80 2.46
N VAL A 105 3.35 -0.05 3.36
CA VAL A 105 4.77 -0.43 3.48
C VAL A 105 4.93 -1.93 3.26
N LEU A 106 5.91 -2.29 2.45
CA LEU A 106 6.34 -3.66 2.26
C LEU A 106 7.73 -3.82 2.86
N LYS A 107 7.89 -4.79 3.75
CA LYS A 107 9.19 -5.20 4.28
C LYS A 107 9.56 -6.56 3.73
N THR A 108 10.73 -6.66 3.14
CA THR A 108 11.24 -7.91 2.58
C THR A 108 12.75 -8.01 2.81
N SER A 109 13.30 -9.19 2.62
CA SER A 109 14.74 -9.43 2.68
C SER A 109 15.23 -10.09 1.40
N PHE A 110 16.49 -9.87 1.09
CA PHE A 110 17.14 -10.50 -0.08
C PHE A 110 18.61 -10.77 0.20
N LYS A 111 19.17 -11.69 -0.57
CA LYS A 111 20.58 -12.06 -0.47
C LYS A 111 21.33 -11.51 -1.69
N SER A 112 22.44 -10.83 -1.45
CA SER A 112 23.30 -10.35 -2.52
C SER A 112 24.23 -11.42 -3.05
N LYS A 113 24.91 -11.15 -4.17
CA LYS A 113 25.92 -12.04 -4.75
C LYS A 113 27.13 -12.27 -3.84
N GLU A 114 27.36 -11.35 -2.89
CA GLU A 114 28.46 -11.42 -1.93
C GLU A 114 28.11 -12.20 -0.65
N ASN A 115 26.98 -12.91 -0.65
CA ASN A 115 26.44 -13.66 0.50
C ASN A 115 26.09 -12.77 1.70
N ARG A 116 25.76 -11.52 1.46
CA ARG A 116 25.24 -10.59 2.47
C ARG A 116 23.73 -10.50 2.38
N TYR A 117 23.11 -10.39 3.52
CA TYR A 117 21.65 -10.28 3.63
C TYR A 117 21.26 -8.84 3.90
N TYR A 118 20.21 -8.37 3.23
CA TYR A 118 19.72 -7.01 3.35
C TYR A 118 18.21 -7.00 3.57
N GLU A 119 17.76 -6.05 4.39
CA GLU A 119 16.36 -5.74 4.56
C GLU A 119 15.99 -4.56 3.66
N LEU A 120 14.94 -4.75 2.85
CA LEU A 120 14.38 -3.71 1.99
C LEU A 120 13.05 -3.26 2.58
N THR A 121 12.87 -1.97 2.85
CA THR A 121 11.65 -1.40 3.44
C THR A 121 11.00 -0.37 2.52
#